data_ef6abe8633b438c4117fcf87dde62761
#
_entry.id   ef6abe8633b438c4117fcf87dde62761
#
_cell.length_a   1.000
_cell.length_b   1.000
_cell.length_c   1.000
_cell.angle_alpha   90.00
_cell.angle_beta   90.00
_cell.angle_gamma   90.00
#
_symmetry.space_group_name_H-M   'P 1'
#
loop_
_entity.id
_entity.type
_entity.pdbx_description
1 polymer ?
#
loop_
_entity_poly.entity_id
_entity_poly.type
_entity_poly.pdbx_seq_one_letter_code
_entity_poly.pdbx_strand_id
1 'polypeptide(L)'
;MTLQRAVELRNRRGLHARASAKFVTLASAQTAEVEVEKDGASVCGTSIMGLMMLGAAFGDTVTIRARGDGAEAALGALVALVEDKFGED
;
A
#
# COMPACT_ATOMS: atom_id res chain seq x y z
N MET A 1 10.44 -9.89 12.05
CA MET A 1 10.46 -8.43 12.22
C MET A 1 9.29 -7.82 11.47
N THR A 2 8.60 -6.90 12.08
CA THR A 2 7.49 -6.17 11.46
C THR A 2 7.84 -4.68 11.44
N LEU A 3 7.75 -4.08 10.26
CA LEU A 3 7.99 -2.65 10.07
C LEU A 3 6.71 -2.01 9.54
N GLN A 4 6.48 -0.75 9.86
CA GLN A 4 5.30 -0.05 9.34
C GLN A 4 5.58 1.42 9.10
N ARG A 5 4.80 2.01 8.20
CA ARG A 5 4.87 3.42 7.86
C ARG A 5 3.48 3.91 7.51
N ALA A 6 3.13 5.07 8.05
CA ALA A 6 1.91 5.77 7.65
C ALA A 6 2.26 6.65 6.46
N VAL A 7 1.44 6.61 5.42
CA VAL A 7 1.64 7.43 4.22
C VAL A 7 0.32 8.04 3.79
N GLU A 8 0.40 9.24 3.25
CA GLU A 8 -0.77 9.95 2.75
C GLU A 8 -0.94 9.69 1.25
N LEU A 9 -2.17 9.41 0.84
CA LEU A 9 -2.48 9.23 -0.58
C LEU A 9 -2.53 10.59 -1.26
N ARG A 10 -1.69 10.80 -2.24
CA ARG A 10 -1.55 12.08 -2.92
C ARG A 10 -2.04 12.07 -4.37
N ASN A 11 -2.45 10.90 -4.86
CA ASN A 11 -3.05 10.81 -6.18
C ASN A 11 -4.54 11.11 -6.09
N ARG A 12 -5.09 11.81 -7.07
CA ARG A 12 -6.47 12.33 -7.03
C ARG A 12 -7.51 11.26 -6.75
N ARG A 13 -7.32 10.07 -7.29
CA ARG A 13 -8.32 9.00 -7.23
C ARG A 13 -8.10 8.02 -6.09
N GLY A 14 -7.05 8.23 -5.28
CA GLY A 14 -6.77 7.34 -4.17
C GLY A 14 -6.52 5.90 -4.61
N LEU A 15 -6.93 4.95 -3.78
CA LEU A 15 -6.75 3.52 -4.08
C LEU A 15 -7.83 2.98 -5.00
N HIS A 16 -7.96 3.58 -6.19
CA HIS A 16 -8.85 3.07 -7.22
C HIS A 16 -8.26 1.80 -7.85
N ALA A 17 -8.96 1.18 -8.79
CA ALA A 17 -8.57 -0.12 -9.33
C ALA A 17 -7.16 -0.15 -9.89
N ARG A 18 -6.77 0.86 -10.67
CA ARG A 18 -5.45 0.89 -11.30
C ARG A 18 -4.34 1.06 -10.27
N ALA A 19 -4.52 1.97 -9.30
CA ALA A 19 -3.53 2.19 -8.24
C ALA A 19 -3.39 0.95 -7.38
N SER A 20 -4.52 0.31 -7.04
CA SER A 20 -4.51 -0.92 -6.25
C SER A 20 -3.80 -2.04 -6.99
N ALA A 21 -4.00 -2.14 -8.31
CA ALA A 21 -3.32 -3.16 -9.12
C ALA A 21 -1.80 -2.93 -9.12
N LYS A 22 -1.36 -1.68 -9.23
CA LYS A 22 0.07 -1.37 -9.18
C LYS A 22 0.66 -1.73 -7.82
N PHE A 23 -0.07 -1.42 -6.74
CA PHE A 23 0.36 -1.77 -5.39
C PHE A 23 0.51 -3.29 -5.25
N VAL A 24 -0.50 -4.04 -5.68
CA VAL A 24 -0.49 -5.50 -5.60
C VAL A 24 0.66 -6.10 -6.40
N THR A 25 0.90 -5.58 -7.61
CA THR A 25 2.00 -6.07 -8.44
C THR A 25 3.35 -5.91 -7.72
N LEU A 26 3.58 -4.74 -7.13
CA LEU A 26 4.82 -4.49 -6.42
C LEU A 26 4.91 -5.30 -5.13
N ALA A 27 3.80 -5.38 -4.37
CA ALA A 27 3.77 -6.16 -3.13
C ALA A 27 4.01 -7.65 -3.40
N SER A 28 3.45 -8.17 -4.49
CA SER A 28 3.61 -9.58 -4.85
C SER A 28 5.05 -9.93 -5.26
N ALA A 29 5.82 -8.94 -5.67
CA ALA A 29 7.23 -9.14 -6.03
C ALA A 29 8.15 -9.17 -4.81
N GLN A 30 7.63 -8.85 -3.62
CA GLN A 30 8.42 -8.82 -2.40
C GLN A 30 8.40 -10.19 -1.72
N THR A 31 9.46 -10.49 -0.97
CA THR A 31 9.50 -11.70 -0.13
C THR A 31 8.69 -11.51 1.15
N ALA A 32 8.62 -10.28 1.64
CA ALA A 32 7.91 -9.97 2.87
C ALA A 32 6.40 -10.06 2.69
N GLU A 33 5.69 -10.34 3.79
CA GLU A 33 4.24 -10.22 3.81
C GLU A 33 3.86 -8.77 4.01
N VAL A 34 2.84 -8.31 3.29
CA VAL A 34 2.42 -6.91 3.30
C VAL A 34 0.95 -6.80 3.67
N GLU A 35 0.66 -5.86 4.58
CA GLU A 35 -0.69 -5.49 4.96
C GLU A 35 -0.87 -4.00 4.81
N VAL A 36 -2.10 -3.57 4.57
CA VAL A 36 -2.45 -2.14 4.53
C VAL A 36 -3.65 -1.91 5.43
N GLU A 37 -3.56 -0.88 6.26
CA GLU A 37 -4.62 -0.55 7.22
C GLU A 37 -5.10 0.87 7.04
N LYS A 38 -6.41 1.06 7.18
CA LYS A 38 -7.03 2.38 7.25
C LYS A 38 -8.15 2.31 8.28
N ASP A 39 -8.13 3.24 9.25
CA ASP A 39 -9.20 3.39 10.25
C ASP A 39 -9.55 2.07 10.95
N GLY A 40 -8.53 1.28 11.27
CA GLY A 40 -8.71 0.02 11.99
C GLY A 40 -9.05 -1.18 11.13
N ALA A 41 -9.25 -0.99 9.82
CA ALA A 41 -9.50 -2.09 8.90
C ALA A 41 -8.19 -2.46 8.19
N SER A 42 -7.79 -3.72 8.28
CA SER A 42 -6.55 -4.21 7.66
C SER A 42 -6.90 -5.16 6.52
N VAL A 43 -6.16 -5.03 5.43
CA VAL A 43 -6.32 -5.91 4.28
C VAL A 43 -4.96 -6.42 3.83
N CYS A 44 -4.97 -7.54 3.10
CA CYS A 44 -3.76 -8.10 2.52
C CYS A 44 -3.26 -7.18 1.38
N GLY A 45 -1.97 -6.85 1.41
CA GLY A 45 -1.37 -5.98 0.38
C GLY A 45 -1.33 -6.58 -1.01
N THR A 46 -1.65 -7.87 -1.14
CA THR A 46 -1.71 -8.55 -2.43
C THR A 46 -3.14 -8.78 -2.89
N SER A 47 -4.11 -8.09 -2.31
CA SER A 47 -5.52 -8.20 -2.70
C SER A 47 -6.02 -6.88 -3.29
N ILE A 48 -6.28 -6.85 -4.59
CA ILE A 48 -6.83 -5.66 -5.26
C ILE A 48 -8.17 -5.30 -4.64
N MET A 49 -9.05 -6.29 -4.44
CA MET A 49 -10.37 -6.05 -3.84
C MET A 49 -10.25 -5.52 -2.42
N GLY A 50 -9.33 -6.09 -1.63
CA GLY A 50 -9.12 -5.64 -0.27
C GLY A 50 -8.70 -4.18 -0.21
N LEU A 51 -7.75 -3.80 -1.07
CA LEU A 51 -7.28 -2.41 -1.11
C LEU A 51 -8.40 -1.46 -1.52
N MET A 52 -9.18 -1.83 -2.52
CA MET A 52 -10.30 -1.00 -2.96
C MET A 52 -11.37 -0.85 -1.87
N MET A 53 -11.60 -1.90 -1.10
CA MET A 53 -12.60 -1.87 -0.03
C MET A 53 -12.23 -1.00 1.15
N LEU A 54 -10.97 -0.60 1.27
CA LEU A 54 -10.57 0.36 2.30
C LEU A 54 -11.19 1.73 2.10
N GLY A 55 -11.59 2.05 0.88
CA GLY A 55 -12.19 3.35 0.59
C GLY A 55 -11.23 4.51 0.76
N ALA A 56 -9.92 4.25 0.62
CA ALA A 56 -8.90 5.27 0.82
C ALA A 56 -8.86 6.22 -0.36
N ALA A 57 -9.06 7.50 -0.08
CA ALA A 57 -9.17 8.56 -1.07
C ALA A 57 -8.02 9.54 -0.96
N PHE A 58 -7.97 10.49 -1.90
CA PHE A 58 -7.00 11.57 -1.86
C PHE A 58 -6.97 12.22 -0.47
N GLY A 59 -5.78 12.35 0.09
CA GLY A 59 -5.59 12.98 1.39
C GLY A 59 -5.72 12.03 2.58
N ASP A 60 -6.26 10.83 2.36
CA ASP A 60 -6.35 9.86 3.44
C ASP A 60 -4.99 9.25 3.74
N THR A 61 -4.79 8.86 4.99
CA THR A 61 -3.58 8.21 5.43
C THR A 61 -3.83 6.71 5.59
N VAL A 62 -2.93 5.90 5.04
CA VAL A 62 -2.94 4.46 5.25
C VAL A 62 -1.64 4.04 5.91
N THR A 63 -1.67 2.94 6.65
CA THR A 63 -0.47 2.37 7.26
C THR A 63 -0.10 1.12 6.49
N ILE A 64 1.13 1.08 5.99
CA ILE A 64 1.66 -0.09 5.30
C ILE A 64 2.54 -0.84 6.29
N ARG A 65 2.28 -2.16 6.44
CA ARG A 65 3.10 -3.04 7.27
C ARG A 65 3.75 -4.09 6.41
N ALA A 66 5.02 -4.35 6.70
CA ALA A 66 5.75 -5.43 6.05
C ALA A 66 6.43 -6.27 7.12
N ARG A 67 6.37 -7.59 6.98
CA ARG A 67 7.00 -8.48 7.97
C ARG A 67 7.68 -9.65 7.29
N GLY A 68 8.69 -10.17 7.99
CA GLY A 68 9.48 -11.27 7.51
C GLY A 68 10.69 -10.81 6.72
N ASP A 69 11.26 -11.72 5.95
CA ASP A 69 12.46 -11.44 5.16
C ASP A 69 12.15 -10.36 4.12
N GLY A 70 13.06 -9.38 4.04
CA GLY A 70 12.91 -8.32 3.05
C GLY A 70 11.91 -7.23 3.44
N ALA A 71 11.46 -7.20 4.71
CA ALA A 71 10.46 -6.24 5.16
C ALA A 71 10.88 -4.79 4.92
N GLU A 72 12.15 -4.46 5.17
CA GLU A 72 12.63 -3.10 4.98
C GLU A 72 12.57 -2.67 3.51
N ALA A 73 13.06 -3.53 2.62
CA ALA A 73 13.05 -3.25 1.19
C ALA A 73 11.63 -3.15 0.66
N ALA A 74 10.75 -4.05 1.11
CA ALA A 74 9.34 -4.05 0.70
C ALA A 74 8.64 -2.76 1.12
N LEU A 75 8.82 -2.37 2.38
CA LEU A 75 8.20 -1.17 2.91
C LEU A 75 8.69 0.07 2.15
N GLY A 76 10.00 0.18 1.94
CA GLY A 76 10.57 1.31 1.21
C GLY A 76 10.03 1.42 -0.20
N ALA A 77 9.94 0.30 -0.91
CA ALA A 77 9.44 0.28 -2.28
C ALA A 77 7.96 0.69 -2.36
N LEU A 78 7.14 0.17 -1.44
CA LEU A 78 5.71 0.48 -1.45
C LEU A 78 5.42 1.91 -1.02
N VAL A 79 6.16 2.41 -0.02
CA VAL A 79 6.04 3.82 0.38
C VAL A 79 6.41 4.73 -0.79
N ALA A 80 7.49 4.41 -1.51
CA ALA A 80 7.93 5.22 -2.65
C ALA A 80 6.85 5.22 -3.76
N LEU A 81 6.20 4.08 -3.99
CA LEU A 81 5.12 4.00 -4.99
C LEU A 81 3.96 4.93 -4.62
N VAL A 82 3.55 4.92 -3.35
CA VAL A 82 2.46 5.79 -2.88
C VAL A 82 2.86 7.26 -2.97
N GLU A 83 4.07 7.59 -2.53
CA GLU A 83 4.57 8.97 -2.57
C GLU A 83 4.73 9.49 -3.98
N ASP A 84 4.97 8.60 -4.93
CA ASP A 84 5.06 8.94 -6.35
C ASP A 84 3.68 8.98 -7.03
N LYS A 85 2.61 8.98 -6.26
CA LYS A 85 1.23 9.03 -6.75
C LYS A 85 0.91 7.87 -7.70
N PHE A 86 1.54 6.71 -7.50
CA PHE A 86 1.39 5.54 -8.37
C PHE A 86 1.74 5.87 -9.83
N GLY A 87 2.56 6.87 -10.07
CA GLY A 87 2.89 7.32 -11.40
C GLY A 87 1.80 8.13 -12.10
N GLU A 88 0.76 8.51 -11.38
CA GLU A 88 -0.35 9.34 -11.91
C GLU A 88 -0.04 10.82 -11.74
N ASP A 89 -0.70 11.61 -12.52
CA ASP A 89 -0.58 13.08 -12.44
C ASP A 89 -1.32 13.67 -11.24
#